data_77cac95d172a977fc68c8d3e50819ae1
#
_entry.id   77cac95d172a977fc68c8d3e50819ae1
#
_cell.length_a   1.000
_cell.length_b   1.000
_cell.length_c   1.000
_cell.angle_alpha   90.00
_cell.angle_beta   90.00
_cell.angle_gamma   90.00
#
_symmetry.space_group_name_H-M   'P 1'
#
loop_
_entity.id
_entity.type
_entity.pdbx_description
1 polymer ?
#
loop_
_entity_poly.entity_id
_entity_poly.type
_entity_poly.pdbx_seq_one_letter_code
_entity_poly.pdbx_strand_id
1 'polypeptide(L)'
;MAATIFGPMDIFNQAGSLWNRVSKSPQTPFFDVTIASPDGQPIQCLNKIQIQPHRSMETVEETDLIIIASATYIDQILERYPDLVPWLRRQYDRGSHVASICTGVFLLAETGLLDGKSATLHWGFTDIFRRRYPRVSLKEDHMFIDQDRLYCSAGVSAGMDLSLYLVEKFCGRQTAVQSAKTMILDPGREMQTPYKSYLFSGDCGDPLVVNTRRWIEQHCAQPVDYDELASKFRISRRSFERRFKRAMGVTPLGYQQQLRVETAKRLLEEGSRSFSEITYMVGYEDVPSGVPAFARPWCPRHPGFRRFS
;
A
#
# COMPACT_ATOMS: atom_id res chain seq x y z
N MET A 1 -5.50 5.38 -11.95
CA MET A 1 -6.81 4.77 -11.54
C MET A 1 -7.74 5.87 -11.06
N ALA A 2 -8.97 5.97 -11.61
CA ALA A 2 -9.93 7.05 -11.26
C ALA A 2 -10.21 7.18 -9.75
N ALA A 3 -10.34 6.06 -9.04
CA ALA A 3 -10.59 6.06 -7.60
C ALA A 3 -9.51 6.76 -6.76
N THR A 4 -8.27 6.84 -7.25
CA THR A 4 -7.19 7.58 -6.55
C THR A 4 -7.24 9.09 -6.77
N ILE A 5 -8.14 9.54 -7.63
CA ILE A 5 -8.45 10.96 -7.88
C ILE A 5 -9.74 11.32 -7.13
N PHE A 6 -10.84 10.63 -7.45
CA PHE A 6 -12.16 10.98 -6.93
C PHE A 6 -12.34 10.63 -5.45
N GLY A 7 -11.78 9.53 -4.95
CA GLY A 7 -11.89 9.19 -3.53
C GLY A 7 -11.35 10.28 -2.60
N PRO A 8 -10.07 10.69 -2.76
CA PRO A 8 -9.53 11.84 -2.03
C PRO A 8 -10.32 13.13 -2.27
N MET A 9 -10.64 13.43 -3.53
CA MET A 9 -11.40 14.64 -3.88
C MET A 9 -12.72 14.73 -3.12
N ASP A 10 -13.49 13.64 -3.04
CA ASP A 10 -14.75 13.60 -2.31
C ASP A 10 -14.54 13.81 -0.81
N ILE A 11 -13.50 13.19 -0.21
CA ILE A 11 -13.20 13.35 1.23
C ILE A 11 -12.92 14.82 1.54
N PHE A 12 -12.07 15.49 0.78
CA PHE A 12 -11.73 16.89 1.00
C PHE A 12 -12.91 17.81 0.74
N ASN A 13 -13.65 17.61 -0.35
CA ASN A 13 -14.84 18.44 -0.66
C ASN A 13 -15.95 18.29 0.37
N GLN A 14 -16.09 17.12 1.02
CA GLN A 14 -17.12 16.88 2.01
C GLN A 14 -16.72 17.30 3.43
N ALA A 15 -15.43 17.56 3.68
CA ALA A 15 -14.97 18.02 4.98
C ALA A 15 -15.63 19.37 5.36
N GLY A 16 -16.35 19.40 6.49
CA GLY A 16 -17.11 20.55 6.96
C GLY A 16 -18.41 20.85 6.18
N SER A 17 -18.74 20.05 5.16
CA SER A 17 -19.92 20.28 4.31
C SER A 17 -20.99 19.23 4.50
N LEU A 18 -20.72 17.94 4.23
CA LEU A 18 -21.73 16.89 4.22
C LEU A 18 -22.32 16.63 5.61
N TRP A 19 -21.49 16.53 6.64
CA TRP A 19 -21.96 16.39 8.03
C TRP A 19 -22.86 17.54 8.42
N ASN A 20 -22.45 18.77 8.14
CA ASN A 20 -23.19 19.96 8.49
C ASN A 20 -24.54 20.03 7.76
N ARG A 21 -24.59 19.59 6.49
CA ARG A 21 -25.84 19.45 5.74
C ARG A 21 -26.79 18.43 6.40
N VAL A 22 -26.29 17.25 6.79
CA VAL A 22 -27.08 16.20 7.45
C VAL A 22 -27.58 16.66 8.83
N SER A 23 -26.74 17.36 9.59
CA SER A 23 -27.08 17.90 10.92
C SER A 23 -27.84 19.24 10.88
N LYS A 24 -28.19 19.74 9.68
CA LYS A 24 -28.87 21.05 9.48
C LYS A 24 -28.10 22.24 10.07
N SER A 25 -26.79 22.18 10.08
CA SER A 25 -25.87 23.22 10.52
C SER A 25 -25.29 23.98 9.32
N PRO A 26 -24.79 25.23 9.49
CA PRO A 26 -24.13 25.96 8.42
C PRO A 26 -22.95 25.19 7.84
N GLN A 27 -22.86 25.09 6.51
CA GLN A 27 -21.73 24.44 5.85
C GLN A 27 -20.51 25.35 5.92
N THR A 28 -19.37 24.73 6.27
CA THR A 28 -18.05 25.38 6.38
C THR A 28 -17.04 24.52 5.63
N PRO A 29 -16.99 24.59 4.28
CA PRO A 29 -16.00 23.85 3.52
C PRO A 29 -14.60 24.31 3.91
N PHE A 30 -13.69 23.33 4.13
CA PHE A 30 -12.30 23.59 4.51
C PHE A 30 -11.34 23.61 3.32
N PHE A 31 -11.72 22.98 2.20
CA PHE A 31 -10.85 22.82 1.05
C PHE A 31 -11.51 23.32 -0.24
N ASP A 32 -10.70 23.93 -1.08
CA ASP A 32 -10.99 24.16 -2.50
C ASP A 32 -10.18 23.14 -3.32
N VAL A 33 -10.86 22.14 -3.89
CA VAL A 33 -10.22 20.99 -4.53
C VAL A 33 -10.33 21.10 -6.04
N THR A 34 -9.19 21.09 -6.71
CA THR A 34 -9.13 21.10 -8.17
C THR A 34 -8.33 19.92 -8.71
N ILE A 35 -8.72 19.43 -9.88
CA ILE A 35 -7.95 18.45 -10.66
C ILE A 35 -7.09 19.22 -11.65
N ALA A 36 -5.79 18.99 -11.63
CA ALA A 36 -4.88 19.51 -12.63
C ALA A 36 -4.26 18.35 -13.42
N SER A 37 -4.05 18.55 -14.72
CA SER A 37 -3.19 17.69 -15.54
C SER A 37 -1.97 18.47 -16.01
N PRO A 38 -0.89 17.77 -16.45
CA PRO A 38 0.32 18.47 -16.87
C PRO A 38 0.09 19.54 -17.94
N ASP A 39 -0.77 19.27 -18.91
CA ASP A 39 -1.03 20.08 -20.10
C ASP A 39 -2.46 20.66 -20.17
N GLY A 40 -3.27 20.44 -19.14
CA GLY A 40 -4.68 20.87 -19.14
C GLY A 40 -5.60 19.97 -19.99
N GLN A 41 -5.06 18.93 -20.61
CA GLN A 41 -5.84 18.01 -21.45
C GLN A 41 -6.50 16.91 -20.62
N PRO A 42 -7.58 16.30 -21.14
CA PRO A 42 -8.28 15.19 -20.49
C PRO A 42 -7.35 14.03 -20.16
N ILE A 43 -7.51 13.48 -18.95
CA ILE A 43 -6.73 12.37 -18.42
C ILE A 43 -7.45 11.06 -18.74
N GLN A 44 -6.81 10.18 -19.52
CA GLN A 44 -7.32 8.85 -19.78
C GLN A 44 -6.99 7.90 -18.63
N CYS A 45 -8.03 7.36 -17.98
CA CYS A 45 -7.87 6.35 -16.94
C CYS A 45 -7.83 4.92 -17.50
N LEU A 46 -7.27 3.97 -16.73
CA LEU A 46 -7.19 2.54 -17.12
C LEU A 46 -8.55 1.92 -17.45
N ASN A 47 -9.62 2.36 -16.77
CA ASN A 47 -11.00 1.90 -17.01
C ASN A 47 -11.70 2.64 -18.16
N LYS A 48 -10.95 3.27 -19.07
CA LYS A 48 -11.43 4.01 -20.23
C LYS A 48 -12.23 5.28 -19.91
N ILE A 49 -12.38 5.65 -18.65
CA ILE A 49 -12.99 6.94 -18.27
C ILE A 49 -12.01 8.05 -18.59
N GLN A 50 -12.49 9.11 -19.20
CA GLN A 50 -11.77 10.36 -19.36
C GLN A 50 -12.18 11.34 -18.25
N ILE A 51 -11.18 11.96 -17.63
CA ILE A 51 -11.37 12.97 -16.59
C ILE A 51 -10.96 14.30 -17.19
N GLN A 52 -11.92 15.25 -17.25
CA GLN A 52 -11.62 16.63 -17.61
C GLN A 52 -10.95 17.31 -16.42
N PRO A 53 -9.71 17.81 -16.52
CA PRO A 53 -9.11 18.60 -15.47
C PRO A 53 -9.73 20.00 -15.40
N HIS A 54 -9.67 20.64 -14.24
CA HIS A 54 -10.11 22.02 -14.07
C HIS A 54 -9.10 23.01 -14.65
N ARG A 55 -7.80 22.62 -14.64
CA ARG A 55 -6.70 23.47 -15.14
C ARG A 55 -5.45 22.65 -15.51
N SER A 56 -4.50 23.29 -16.19
CA SER A 56 -3.15 22.74 -16.33
C SER A 56 -2.32 23.03 -15.07
N MET A 57 -1.30 22.19 -14.82
CA MET A 57 -0.39 22.41 -13.69
C MET A 57 0.37 23.74 -13.81
N GLU A 58 0.66 24.23 -15.02
CA GLU A 58 1.34 25.50 -15.24
C GLU A 58 0.56 26.71 -14.72
N THR A 59 -0.78 26.61 -14.71
CA THR A 59 -1.66 27.69 -14.21
C THR A 59 -1.87 27.60 -12.70
N VAL A 60 -1.29 26.62 -12.01
CA VAL A 60 -1.30 26.52 -10.55
C VAL A 60 -0.11 27.27 -9.98
N GLU A 61 -0.31 28.51 -9.58
CA GLU A 61 0.74 29.33 -9.00
C GLU A 61 1.12 28.89 -7.60
N GLU A 62 0.11 28.70 -6.74
CA GLU A 62 0.25 28.27 -5.35
C GLU A 62 -0.81 27.25 -4.98
N THR A 63 -0.46 26.31 -4.09
CA THR A 63 -1.39 25.34 -3.51
C THR A 63 -0.83 24.85 -2.18
N ASP A 64 -1.72 24.62 -1.20
CA ASP A 64 -1.31 24.11 0.12
C ASP A 64 -0.98 22.61 0.09
N LEU A 65 -1.71 21.83 -0.73
CA LEU A 65 -1.59 20.38 -0.79
C LEU A 65 -1.70 19.89 -2.23
N ILE A 66 -0.74 19.07 -2.63
CA ILE A 66 -0.74 18.33 -3.89
C ILE A 66 -0.95 16.85 -3.60
N ILE A 67 -1.89 16.20 -4.30
CA ILE A 67 -2.06 14.75 -4.26
C ILE A 67 -1.73 14.17 -5.63
N ILE A 68 -0.64 13.41 -5.68
CA ILE A 68 -0.23 12.67 -6.86
C ILE A 68 -1.01 11.37 -6.89
N ALA A 69 -1.96 11.27 -7.81
CA ALA A 69 -2.75 10.07 -8.01
C ALA A 69 -1.90 8.90 -8.54
N SER A 70 -2.44 7.66 -8.42
CA SER A 70 -1.80 6.48 -8.99
C SER A 70 -1.60 6.63 -10.50
N ALA A 71 -0.37 6.46 -10.95
CA ALA A 71 0.07 6.55 -12.34
C ALA A 71 0.61 5.19 -12.83
N THR A 72 0.43 4.92 -14.11
CA THR A 72 1.04 3.79 -14.83
C THR A 72 1.97 4.34 -15.90
N TYR A 73 2.91 3.52 -16.36
CA TYR A 73 3.86 3.93 -17.40
C TYR A 73 4.66 5.18 -17.02
N ILE A 74 5.25 5.15 -15.82
CA ILE A 74 5.96 6.32 -15.22
C ILE A 74 6.98 6.92 -16.19
N ASP A 75 7.79 6.07 -16.85
CA ASP A 75 8.85 6.56 -17.76
C ASP A 75 8.25 7.33 -18.94
N GLN A 76 7.14 6.86 -19.52
CA GLN A 76 6.44 7.57 -20.60
C GLN A 76 5.84 8.91 -20.13
N ILE A 77 5.37 8.98 -18.88
CA ILE A 77 4.87 10.23 -18.29
C ILE A 77 6.02 11.23 -18.16
N LEU A 78 7.18 10.79 -17.65
CA LEU A 78 8.35 11.63 -17.47
C LEU A 78 8.91 12.14 -18.81
N GLU A 79 8.94 11.27 -19.83
CA GLU A 79 9.35 11.64 -21.18
C GLU A 79 8.40 12.67 -21.81
N ARG A 80 7.10 12.46 -21.63
CA ARG A 80 6.07 13.34 -22.23
C ARG A 80 5.96 14.68 -21.51
N TYR A 81 6.18 14.69 -20.19
CA TYR A 81 5.99 15.87 -19.33
C TYR A 81 7.26 16.14 -18.49
N PRO A 82 8.37 16.58 -19.11
CA PRO A 82 9.64 16.77 -18.41
C PRO A 82 9.57 17.83 -17.29
N ASP A 83 8.65 18.78 -17.38
CA ASP A 83 8.47 19.85 -16.39
C ASP A 83 7.67 19.42 -15.15
N LEU A 84 7.08 18.22 -15.14
CA LEU A 84 6.26 17.71 -14.02
C LEU A 84 7.08 17.60 -12.73
N VAL A 85 8.26 16.99 -12.80
CA VAL A 85 9.13 16.80 -11.63
C VAL A 85 9.70 18.14 -11.13
N PRO A 86 10.25 19.02 -11.98
CA PRO A 86 10.62 20.38 -11.59
C PRO A 86 9.47 21.19 -10.97
N TRP A 87 8.25 21.06 -11.52
CA TRP A 87 7.07 21.75 -10.98
C TRP A 87 6.73 21.26 -9.57
N LEU A 88 6.67 19.95 -9.34
CA LEU A 88 6.44 19.35 -8.01
C LEU A 88 7.48 19.84 -7.00
N ARG A 89 8.75 19.90 -7.41
CA ARG A 89 9.83 20.39 -6.57
C ARG A 89 9.64 21.86 -6.20
N ARG A 90 9.35 22.71 -7.18
CA ARG A 90 9.08 24.15 -6.94
C ARG A 90 7.92 24.39 -5.98
N GLN A 91 6.82 23.63 -6.12
CA GLN A 91 5.67 23.75 -5.22
C GLN A 91 6.05 23.34 -3.78
N TYR A 92 6.78 22.26 -3.62
CA TYR A 92 7.28 21.84 -2.30
C TYR A 92 8.20 22.90 -1.69
N ASP A 93 9.11 23.48 -2.46
CA ASP A 93 10.05 24.52 -2.00
C ASP A 93 9.32 25.81 -1.62
N ARG A 94 8.15 26.09 -2.22
CA ARG A 94 7.24 27.19 -1.87
C ARG A 94 6.38 26.93 -0.62
N GLY A 95 6.41 25.72 -0.05
CA GLY A 95 5.70 25.39 1.18
C GLY A 95 4.58 24.39 1.03
N SER A 96 4.23 23.97 -0.18
CA SER A 96 3.17 22.98 -0.39
C SER A 96 3.49 21.65 0.29
N HIS A 97 2.47 21.00 0.82
CA HIS A 97 2.50 19.61 1.18
C HIS A 97 2.34 18.72 -0.06
N VAL A 98 3.03 17.61 -0.14
CA VAL A 98 2.93 16.69 -1.29
C VAL A 98 2.61 15.28 -0.81
N ALA A 99 1.47 14.77 -1.23
CA ALA A 99 1.01 13.42 -0.97
C ALA A 99 1.05 12.57 -2.25
N SER A 100 1.35 11.29 -2.11
CA SER A 100 1.30 10.35 -3.21
C SER A 100 0.46 9.12 -2.86
N ILE A 101 -0.30 8.62 -3.82
CA ILE A 101 -1.14 7.43 -3.66
C ILE A 101 -0.63 6.33 -4.57
N CYS A 102 -0.38 5.14 -3.98
CA CYS A 102 0.00 3.95 -4.71
C CYS A 102 1.27 4.18 -5.56
N THR A 103 1.20 3.98 -6.86
CA THR A 103 2.32 4.20 -7.80
C THR A 103 2.63 5.68 -8.06
N GLY A 104 1.82 6.62 -7.59
CA GLY A 104 2.16 8.04 -7.60
C GLY A 104 3.46 8.39 -6.88
N VAL A 105 3.86 7.54 -5.92
CA VAL A 105 5.13 7.68 -5.19
C VAL A 105 6.37 7.64 -6.11
N PHE A 106 6.29 6.99 -7.26
CA PHE A 106 7.38 6.99 -8.24
C PHE A 106 7.66 8.41 -8.74
N LEU A 107 6.61 9.17 -9.07
CA LEU A 107 6.76 10.57 -9.49
C LEU A 107 7.30 11.45 -8.35
N LEU A 108 6.85 11.20 -7.11
CA LEU A 108 7.39 11.89 -5.93
C LEU A 108 8.86 11.54 -5.70
N ALA A 109 9.27 10.29 -5.87
CA ALA A 109 10.66 9.86 -5.70
C ALA A 109 11.60 10.46 -6.76
N GLU A 110 11.14 10.67 -8.00
CA GLU A 110 11.91 11.35 -9.05
C GLU A 110 12.30 12.78 -8.68
N THR A 111 11.54 13.44 -7.80
CA THR A 111 11.91 14.78 -7.29
C THR A 111 13.15 14.76 -6.39
N GLY A 112 13.60 13.59 -5.90
CA GLY A 112 14.65 13.44 -4.90
C GLY A 112 14.24 13.83 -3.46
N LEU A 113 13.00 14.29 -3.24
CA LEU A 113 12.51 14.72 -1.92
C LEU A 113 12.39 13.58 -0.92
N LEU A 114 12.30 12.33 -1.39
CA LEU A 114 12.21 11.14 -0.55
C LEU A 114 13.58 10.54 -0.17
N ASP A 115 14.68 11.04 -0.71
CA ASP A 115 16.01 10.52 -0.40
C ASP A 115 16.32 10.62 1.10
N GLY A 116 16.73 9.50 1.70
CA GLY A 116 16.97 9.38 3.14
C GLY A 116 15.71 9.34 4.01
N LYS A 117 14.51 9.47 3.43
CA LYS A 117 13.24 9.46 4.15
C LYS A 117 12.52 8.11 4.02
N SER A 118 11.48 7.92 4.84
CA SER A 118 10.60 6.75 4.76
C SER A 118 9.45 6.98 3.77
N ALA A 119 9.08 5.94 3.03
CA ALA A 119 7.92 5.95 2.14
C ALA A 119 7.19 4.60 2.19
N THR A 120 5.96 4.57 1.70
CA THR A 120 5.22 3.34 1.42
C THR A 120 4.53 3.44 0.06
N LEU A 121 4.17 2.29 -0.49
CA LEU A 121 3.38 2.17 -1.72
C LEU A 121 2.65 0.83 -1.69
N HIS A 122 1.82 0.58 -2.70
CA HIS A 122 1.15 -0.72 -2.84
C HIS A 122 2.17 -1.86 -2.88
N TRP A 123 1.97 -2.88 -2.03
CA TRP A 123 2.90 -4.01 -1.81
C TRP A 123 3.35 -4.70 -3.10
N GLY A 124 2.51 -4.76 -4.13
CA GLY A 124 2.84 -5.39 -5.42
C GLY A 124 3.91 -4.65 -6.24
N PHE A 125 4.34 -3.44 -5.85
CA PHE A 125 5.35 -2.63 -6.56
C PHE A 125 6.62 -2.39 -5.74
N THR A 126 6.72 -2.96 -4.55
CA THR A 126 7.82 -2.72 -3.60
C THR A 126 9.19 -3.07 -4.16
N ASP A 127 9.31 -4.19 -4.87
CA ASP A 127 10.59 -4.65 -5.42
C ASP A 127 11.10 -3.75 -6.55
N ILE A 128 10.18 -3.29 -7.42
CA ILE A 128 10.52 -2.37 -8.51
C ILE A 128 10.97 -1.04 -7.91
N PHE A 129 10.22 -0.53 -6.94
CA PHE A 129 10.52 0.73 -6.27
C PHE A 129 11.86 0.69 -5.54
N ARG A 130 12.14 -0.36 -4.75
CA ARG A 130 13.38 -0.55 -4.00
C ARG A 130 14.62 -0.58 -4.91
N ARG A 131 14.51 -1.23 -6.07
CA ARG A 131 15.60 -1.26 -7.06
C ARG A 131 15.85 0.11 -7.69
N ARG A 132 14.79 0.86 -7.97
CA ARG A 132 14.91 2.17 -8.65
C ARG A 132 15.34 3.28 -7.70
N TYR A 133 14.88 3.24 -6.44
CA TYR A 133 15.15 4.29 -5.44
C TYR A 133 15.77 3.72 -4.15
N PRO A 134 17.01 3.22 -4.21
CA PRO A 134 17.66 2.55 -3.08
C PRO A 134 17.96 3.47 -1.89
N ARG A 135 17.87 4.79 -2.07
CA ARG A 135 18.05 5.79 -0.99
C ARG A 135 16.78 6.05 -0.18
N VAL A 136 15.64 5.51 -0.59
CA VAL A 136 14.37 5.65 0.12
C VAL A 136 14.19 4.48 1.08
N SER A 137 13.87 4.76 2.36
CA SER A 137 13.57 3.72 3.37
C SER A 137 12.14 3.22 3.21
N LEU A 138 11.95 2.13 2.47
CA LEU A 138 10.63 1.60 2.19
C LEU A 138 10.04 0.87 3.39
N LYS A 139 8.87 1.33 3.88
CA LYS A 139 8.06 0.77 4.96
C LYS A 139 6.83 0.06 4.36
N GLU A 140 7.08 -1.09 3.75
CA GLU A 140 6.11 -1.81 2.93
C GLU A 140 4.92 -2.43 3.68
N ASP A 141 4.91 -2.37 5.01
CA ASP A 141 3.80 -2.88 5.83
C ASP A 141 2.79 -1.80 6.21
N HIS A 142 3.16 -0.53 6.11
CA HIS A 142 2.33 0.59 6.52
C HIS A 142 1.30 0.97 5.45
N MET A 143 0.11 1.36 5.89
CA MET A 143 -0.95 1.84 5.02
C MET A 143 -0.60 3.22 4.44
N PHE A 144 -0.05 4.10 5.26
CA PHE A 144 0.51 5.39 4.85
C PHE A 144 1.67 5.82 5.76
N ILE A 145 2.46 6.77 5.29
CA ILE A 145 3.61 7.37 5.99
C ILE A 145 3.49 8.88 5.92
N ASP A 146 3.73 9.53 7.07
CA ASP A 146 3.92 10.97 7.20
C ASP A 146 5.40 11.27 7.45
N GLN A 147 5.99 12.09 6.60
CA GLN A 147 7.36 12.58 6.69
C GLN A 147 7.37 14.11 6.61
N ASP A 148 6.70 14.72 7.59
CA ASP A 148 6.48 16.17 7.68
C ASP A 148 5.53 16.67 6.57
N ARG A 149 6.02 17.28 5.51
CA ARG A 149 5.22 17.75 4.38
C ARG A 149 5.12 16.76 3.21
N LEU A 150 5.67 15.55 3.37
CA LEU A 150 5.65 14.49 2.36
C LEU A 150 4.85 13.30 2.89
N TYR A 151 3.88 12.85 2.11
CA TYR A 151 3.00 11.75 2.49
C TYR A 151 2.96 10.70 1.40
N CYS A 152 2.97 9.44 1.80
CA CYS A 152 2.85 8.33 0.87
C CYS A 152 1.78 7.37 1.37
N SER A 153 0.89 6.90 0.51
CA SER A 153 -0.05 5.83 0.85
C SER A 153 0.10 4.61 -0.04
N ALA A 154 -0.31 3.46 0.51
CA ALA A 154 -0.17 2.16 -0.13
C ALA A 154 -1.08 2.00 -1.35
N GLY A 155 -2.18 1.26 -1.24
CA GLY A 155 -3.07 0.97 -2.36
C GLY A 155 -4.15 2.02 -2.56
N VAL A 156 -5.07 1.75 -3.48
CA VAL A 156 -6.13 2.68 -3.90
C VAL A 156 -6.97 3.18 -2.73
N SER A 157 -7.48 2.25 -1.90
CA SER A 157 -8.29 2.60 -0.73
C SER A 157 -7.48 3.23 0.40
N ALA A 158 -6.17 2.98 0.47
CA ALA A 158 -5.26 3.64 1.42
C ALA A 158 -5.12 5.14 1.14
N GLY A 159 -5.41 5.59 -0.09
CA GLY A 159 -5.52 7.01 -0.40
C GLY A 159 -6.66 7.69 0.35
N MET A 160 -7.74 6.98 0.64
CA MET A 160 -8.85 7.49 1.46
C MET A 160 -8.46 7.58 2.93
N ASP A 161 -7.71 6.59 3.47
CA ASP A 161 -7.18 6.64 4.84
C ASP A 161 -6.23 7.82 5.01
N LEU A 162 -5.31 8.02 4.05
CA LEU A 162 -4.42 9.17 4.04
C LEU A 162 -5.21 10.49 3.95
N SER A 163 -6.27 10.55 3.14
CA SER A 163 -7.09 11.76 3.02
C SER A 163 -7.81 12.10 4.33
N LEU A 164 -8.36 11.10 5.02
CA LEU A 164 -8.96 11.30 6.35
C LEU A 164 -7.90 11.75 7.38
N TYR A 165 -6.71 11.17 7.35
CA TYR A 165 -5.60 11.58 8.19
C TYR A 165 -5.22 13.06 7.93
N LEU A 166 -5.16 13.48 6.66
CA LEU A 166 -4.85 14.87 6.30
C LEU A 166 -5.99 15.82 6.71
N VAL A 167 -7.26 15.41 6.60
CA VAL A 167 -8.39 16.18 7.17
C VAL A 167 -8.23 16.32 8.69
N GLU A 168 -7.83 15.26 9.42
CA GLU A 168 -7.56 15.37 10.84
C GLU A 168 -6.42 16.35 11.13
N LYS A 169 -5.32 16.25 10.38
CA LYS A 169 -4.12 17.08 10.55
C LYS A 169 -4.40 18.58 10.30
N PHE A 170 -5.19 18.90 9.29
CA PHE A 170 -5.44 20.30 8.89
C PHE A 170 -6.72 20.92 9.50
N CYS A 171 -7.74 20.10 9.74
CA CYS A 171 -9.06 20.58 10.17
C CYS A 171 -9.49 20.04 11.54
N GLY A 172 -8.64 19.23 12.18
CA GLY A 172 -8.85 18.65 13.48
C GLY A 172 -9.68 17.36 13.49
N ARG A 173 -9.54 16.61 14.58
CA ARG A 173 -10.12 15.27 14.77
C ARG A 173 -11.64 15.23 14.57
N GLN A 174 -12.34 16.25 15.07
CA GLN A 174 -13.80 16.27 14.97
C GLN A 174 -14.25 16.25 13.50
N THR A 175 -13.66 17.08 12.63
CA THR A 175 -13.96 17.14 11.21
C THR A 175 -13.67 15.80 10.52
N ALA A 176 -12.53 15.16 10.83
CA ALA A 176 -12.18 13.87 10.27
C ALA A 176 -13.17 12.76 10.67
N VAL A 177 -13.57 12.69 11.95
CA VAL A 177 -14.58 11.74 12.44
C VAL A 177 -15.95 11.97 11.77
N GLN A 178 -16.35 13.20 11.59
CA GLN A 178 -17.59 13.56 10.91
C GLN A 178 -17.55 13.14 9.42
N SER A 179 -16.44 13.41 8.74
CA SER A 179 -16.21 12.99 7.35
C SER A 179 -16.24 11.47 7.23
N ALA A 180 -15.55 10.73 8.10
CA ALA A 180 -15.56 9.27 8.12
C ALA A 180 -16.98 8.69 8.30
N LYS A 181 -17.77 9.25 9.24
CA LYS A 181 -19.14 8.80 9.47
C LYS A 181 -20.06 9.04 8.29
N THR A 182 -19.98 10.21 7.65
CA THR A 182 -20.86 10.55 6.51
C THR A 182 -20.51 9.76 5.25
N MET A 183 -19.25 9.41 5.07
CA MET A 183 -18.77 8.63 3.92
C MET A 183 -18.72 7.13 4.21
N ILE A 184 -19.12 6.71 5.42
CA ILE A 184 -19.12 5.29 5.86
C ILE A 184 -17.73 4.66 5.67
N LEU A 185 -16.69 5.43 6.02
CA LEU A 185 -15.30 4.97 6.01
C LEU A 185 -14.91 4.50 7.42
N ASP A 186 -14.16 3.40 7.47
CA ASP A 186 -13.59 2.87 8.71
C ASP A 186 -12.20 3.49 8.92
N PRO A 187 -12.05 4.49 9.81
CA PRO A 187 -10.74 5.07 10.10
C PRO A 187 -9.90 4.13 10.97
N GLY A 188 -8.59 4.19 10.84
CA GLY A 188 -7.66 3.47 11.73
C GLY A 188 -7.04 2.22 11.13
N ARG A 189 -7.10 2.05 9.82
CA ARG A 189 -6.28 1.04 9.13
C ARG A 189 -4.83 1.53 9.03
N GLU A 190 -3.94 0.94 9.82
CA GLU A 190 -2.54 1.36 9.88
C GLU A 190 -1.62 0.52 9.00
N MET A 191 -2.00 -0.74 8.74
CA MET A 191 -1.14 -1.73 8.11
C MET A 191 -1.77 -2.34 6.87
N GLN A 192 -0.98 -2.47 5.79
CA GLN A 192 -1.40 -3.19 4.59
C GLN A 192 -1.03 -4.69 4.62
N THR A 193 -0.34 -5.16 5.65
CA THR A 193 0.06 -6.57 5.80
C THR A 193 -1.10 -7.57 5.60
N PRO A 194 -2.32 -7.33 6.10
CA PRO A 194 -3.44 -8.23 5.86
C PRO A 194 -3.82 -8.41 4.39
N TYR A 195 -3.50 -7.42 3.55
CA TYR A 195 -3.85 -7.39 2.12
C TYR A 195 -2.70 -7.85 1.21
N LYS A 196 -1.51 -8.10 1.78
CA LYS A 196 -0.38 -8.61 1.01
C LYS A 196 -0.66 -10.03 0.56
N SER A 197 -0.51 -10.29 -0.72
CA SER A 197 -0.38 -11.65 -1.26
C SER A 197 1.08 -11.88 -1.63
N TYR A 198 1.70 -12.88 -1.00
CA TYR A 198 3.09 -13.25 -1.29
C TYR A 198 3.16 -14.14 -2.54
N LEU A 199 2.60 -13.66 -3.65
CA LEU A 199 2.82 -14.27 -4.95
C LEU A 199 4.23 -13.91 -5.41
N PHE A 200 5.19 -14.71 -5.02
CA PHE A 200 6.57 -14.57 -5.48
C PHE A 200 6.68 -14.94 -6.96
N SER A 201 6.44 -13.99 -7.83
CA SER A 201 6.60 -14.13 -9.28
C SER A 201 7.95 -13.55 -9.74
N GLY A 202 9.05 -13.99 -9.12
CA GLY A 202 10.39 -13.62 -9.54
C GLY A 202 11.20 -14.84 -9.97
N ASP A 203 11.67 -14.87 -11.21
CA ASP A 203 12.79 -15.71 -11.58
C ASP A 203 14.05 -15.10 -10.95
N CYS A 204 14.53 -15.72 -9.87
CA CYS A 204 15.69 -15.22 -9.15
C CYS A 204 17.02 -15.63 -9.79
N GLY A 205 16.99 -16.30 -10.95
CA GLY A 205 18.18 -16.73 -11.69
C GLY A 205 19.10 -17.72 -10.96
N ASP A 206 18.79 -18.06 -9.71
CA ASP A 206 19.57 -19.00 -8.89
C ASP A 206 18.87 -20.36 -8.83
N PRO A 207 19.39 -21.39 -9.52
CA PRO A 207 18.75 -22.72 -9.58
C PRO A 207 18.51 -23.36 -8.21
N LEU A 208 19.41 -23.12 -7.24
CA LEU A 208 19.22 -23.58 -5.86
C LEU A 208 17.96 -22.95 -5.25
N VAL A 209 17.82 -21.64 -5.37
CA VAL A 209 16.70 -20.90 -4.79
C VAL A 209 15.39 -21.28 -5.47
N VAL A 210 15.39 -21.40 -6.80
CA VAL A 210 14.22 -21.85 -7.59
C VAL A 210 13.76 -23.26 -7.15
N ASN A 211 14.69 -24.20 -7.04
CA ASN A 211 14.36 -25.57 -6.63
C ASN A 211 13.90 -25.63 -5.18
N THR A 212 14.56 -24.91 -4.27
CA THR A 212 14.17 -24.82 -2.86
C THR A 212 12.78 -24.23 -2.72
N ARG A 213 12.50 -23.14 -3.42
CA ARG A 213 11.19 -22.47 -3.42
C ARG A 213 10.10 -23.46 -3.84
N ARG A 214 10.26 -24.11 -4.99
CA ARG A 214 9.29 -25.08 -5.51
C ARG A 214 9.08 -26.24 -4.52
N TRP A 215 10.13 -26.69 -3.89
CA TRP A 215 10.03 -27.76 -2.91
C TRP A 215 9.25 -27.32 -1.67
N ILE A 216 9.53 -26.12 -1.13
CA ILE A 216 8.80 -25.56 0.01
C ILE A 216 7.32 -25.32 -0.35
N GLU A 217 7.03 -24.82 -1.55
CA GLU A 217 5.65 -24.63 -2.04
C GLU A 217 4.84 -25.92 -2.02
N GLN A 218 5.46 -27.04 -2.39
CA GLN A 218 4.82 -28.35 -2.40
C GLN A 218 4.70 -29.02 -1.01
N HIS A 219 5.54 -28.62 -0.06
CA HIS A 219 5.66 -29.27 1.25
C HIS A 219 5.47 -28.30 2.43
N CYS A 220 4.87 -27.12 2.21
CA CYS A 220 4.83 -26.06 3.23
C CYS A 220 4.10 -26.46 4.51
N ALA A 221 3.10 -27.35 4.44
CA ALA A 221 2.37 -27.87 5.60
C ALA A 221 3.15 -28.90 6.43
N GLN A 222 4.24 -29.45 5.90
CA GLN A 222 5.03 -30.47 6.58
C GLN A 222 6.20 -29.84 7.36
N PRO A 223 6.72 -30.52 8.42
CA PRO A 223 8.00 -30.15 9.00
C PRO A 223 9.11 -30.24 7.95
N VAL A 224 9.97 -29.23 7.87
CA VAL A 224 11.07 -29.15 6.90
C VAL A 224 12.40 -29.22 7.64
N ASP A 225 13.20 -30.22 7.35
CA ASP A 225 14.60 -30.25 7.77
C ASP A 225 15.45 -29.44 6.77
N TYR A 226 15.81 -28.24 7.19
CA TYR A 226 16.63 -27.35 6.35
C TYR A 226 18.12 -27.76 6.31
N ASP A 227 18.60 -28.59 7.23
CA ASP A 227 19.96 -29.13 7.19
C ASP A 227 20.04 -30.22 6.13
N GLU A 228 19.04 -31.11 6.07
CA GLU A 228 18.92 -32.08 4.99
C GLU A 228 18.78 -31.39 3.62
N LEU A 229 17.95 -30.38 3.54
CA LEU A 229 17.73 -29.63 2.30
C LEU A 229 19.02 -28.95 1.81
N ALA A 230 19.79 -28.32 2.70
CA ALA A 230 21.09 -27.74 2.37
C ALA A 230 22.11 -28.79 1.91
N SER A 231 22.10 -29.97 2.55
CA SER A 231 22.97 -31.08 2.21
C SER A 231 22.73 -31.60 0.79
N LYS A 232 21.49 -31.60 0.30
CA LYS A 232 21.14 -31.97 -1.10
C LYS A 232 21.84 -31.07 -2.12
N PHE A 233 22.15 -29.83 -1.75
CA PHE A 233 22.89 -28.89 -2.57
C PHE A 233 24.39 -28.83 -2.25
N ARG A 234 24.90 -29.73 -1.38
CA ARG A 234 26.31 -29.81 -0.96
C ARG A 234 26.88 -28.51 -0.39
N ILE A 235 26.06 -27.78 0.37
CA ILE A 235 26.45 -26.53 1.03
C ILE A 235 26.04 -26.55 2.50
N SER A 236 26.72 -25.72 3.32
CA SER A 236 26.32 -25.53 4.71
C SER A 236 24.98 -24.82 4.84
N ARG A 237 24.21 -25.10 5.89
CA ARG A 237 22.94 -24.42 6.21
C ARG A 237 23.07 -22.91 6.19
N ARG A 238 24.14 -22.37 6.80
CA ARG A 238 24.40 -20.92 6.80
C ARG A 238 24.53 -20.33 5.40
N SER A 239 25.22 -21.02 4.49
CA SER A 239 25.39 -20.60 3.10
C SER A 239 24.08 -20.69 2.32
N PHE A 240 23.31 -21.76 2.57
CA PHE A 240 21.99 -21.99 2.01
C PHE A 240 21.02 -20.85 2.39
N GLU A 241 20.87 -20.55 3.69
CA GLU A 241 19.99 -19.50 4.18
C GLU A 241 20.40 -18.12 3.69
N ARG A 242 21.71 -17.80 3.68
CA ARG A 242 22.22 -16.53 3.17
C ARG A 242 21.91 -16.35 1.69
N ARG A 243 22.11 -17.40 0.87
CA ARG A 243 21.86 -17.39 -0.57
C ARG A 243 20.39 -17.23 -0.87
N PHE A 244 19.54 -17.99 -0.19
CA PHE A 244 18.09 -17.87 -0.30
C PHE A 244 17.59 -16.48 0.13
N LYS A 245 18.04 -16.00 1.30
CA LYS A 245 17.67 -14.67 1.81
C LYS A 245 18.11 -13.55 0.88
N ARG A 246 19.29 -13.66 0.25
CA ARG A 246 19.77 -12.66 -0.72
C ARG A 246 18.86 -12.60 -1.95
N ALA A 247 18.35 -13.72 -2.41
CA ALA A 247 17.51 -13.82 -3.61
C ALA A 247 16.04 -13.50 -3.32
N MET A 248 15.53 -13.96 -2.16
CA MET A 248 14.10 -13.90 -1.82
C MET A 248 13.74 -12.84 -0.78
N GLY A 249 14.73 -12.16 -0.19
CA GLY A 249 14.53 -11.20 0.89
C GLY A 249 14.24 -11.82 2.26
N VAL A 250 13.86 -13.09 2.32
CA VAL A 250 13.49 -13.82 3.54
C VAL A 250 14.25 -15.12 3.64
N THR A 251 14.36 -15.69 4.86
CA THR A 251 14.96 -17.02 5.05
C THR A 251 14.04 -18.13 4.52
N PRO A 252 14.55 -19.36 4.23
CA PRO A 252 13.70 -20.48 3.81
C PRO A 252 12.57 -20.77 4.82
N LEU A 253 12.86 -20.75 6.11
CA LEU A 253 11.86 -20.89 7.18
C LEU A 253 10.84 -19.75 7.14
N GLY A 254 11.29 -18.50 7.02
CA GLY A 254 10.40 -17.35 6.89
C GLY A 254 9.48 -17.46 5.68
N TYR A 255 10.00 -17.94 4.55
CA TYR A 255 9.24 -18.22 3.34
C TYR A 255 8.16 -19.29 3.57
N GLN A 256 8.50 -20.41 4.21
CA GLN A 256 7.55 -21.46 4.58
C GLN A 256 6.43 -20.91 5.47
N GLN A 257 6.77 -20.12 6.48
CA GLN A 257 5.76 -19.50 7.37
C GLN A 257 4.83 -18.57 6.61
N GLN A 258 5.35 -17.78 5.70
CA GLN A 258 4.54 -16.92 4.84
C GLN A 258 3.57 -17.72 3.96
N LEU A 259 4.01 -18.81 3.34
CA LEU A 259 3.15 -19.70 2.55
C LEU A 259 2.04 -20.35 3.39
N ARG A 260 2.35 -20.78 4.62
CA ARG A 260 1.34 -21.31 5.55
C ARG A 260 0.27 -20.26 5.85
N VAL A 261 0.69 -19.02 6.12
CA VAL A 261 -0.21 -17.89 6.38
C VAL A 261 -1.09 -17.60 5.17
N GLU A 262 -0.51 -17.52 3.96
CA GLU A 262 -1.28 -17.27 2.74
C GLU A 262 -2.27 -18.40 2.43
N THR A 263 -1.86 -19.65 2.63
CA THR A 263 -2.75 -20.79 2.50
C THR A 263 -3.90 -20.73 3.50
N ALA A 264 -3.61 -20.35 4.76
CA ALA A 264 -4.63 -20.20 5.79
C ALA A 264 -5.63 -19.08 5.44
N LYS A 265 -5.15 -17.92 4.96
CA LYS A 265 -6.02 -16.82 4.50
C LYS A 265 -6.97 -17.28 3.41
N ARG A 266 -6.46 -17.93 2.36
CA ARG A 266 -7.28 -18.47 1.27
C ARG A 266 -8.33 -19.46 1.77
N LEU A 267 -7.98 -20.38 2.66
CA LEU A 267 -8.91 -21.34 3.23
C LEU A 267 -9.98 -20.67 4.11
N LEU A 268 -9.64 -19.57 4.81
CA LEU A 268 -10.60 -18.75 5.57
C LEU A 268 -11.57 -18.01 4.63
N GLU A 269 -11.08 -17.46 3.53
CA GLU A 269 -11.87 -16.78 2.50
C GLU A 269 -12.85 -17.72 1.80
N GLU A 270 -12.48 -19.00 1.59
CA GLU A 270 -13.34 -20.05 1.08
C GLU A 270 -14.52 -20.38 2.04
N GLY A 271 -14.38 -20.06 3.34
CA GLY A 271 -15.45 -20.11 4.34
C GLY A 271 -15.98 -21.48 4.72
N SER A 272 -15.42 -22.57 4.18
CA SER A 272 -15.95 -23.94 4.31
C SER A 272 -15.40 -24.73 5.51
N ARG A 273 -14.43 -24.18 6.24
CA ARG A 273 -13.68 -24.91 7.29
C ARG A 273 -13.58 -24.10 8.58
N SER A 274 -13.49 -24.80 9.70
CA SER A 274 -13.23 -24.17 11.00
C SER A 274 -11.77 -23.69 11.09
N PHE A 275 -11.54 -22.71 11.94
CA PHE A 275 -10.20 -22.18 12.20
C PHE A 275 -9.21 -23.29 12.68
N SER A 276 -9.69 -24.22 13.51
CA SER A 276 -8.87 -25.34 13.99
C SER A 276 -8.46 -26.26 12.84
N GLU A 277 -9.40 -26.63 11.96
CA GLU A 277 -9.08 -27.46 10.79
C GLU A 277 -8.04 -26.77 9.90
N ILE A 278 -8.20 -25.47 9.64
CA ILE A 278 -7.26 -24.69 8.84
C ILE A 278 -5.87 -24.69 9.48
N THR A 279 -5.79 -24.51 10.81
CA THR A 279 -4.52 -24.52 11.55
C THR A 279 -3.76 -25.83 11.32
N TYR A 280 -4.42 -26.98 11.47
CA TYR A 280 -3.80 -28.28 11.19
C TYR A 280 -3.44 -28.46 9.72
N MET A 281 -4.31 -28.05 8.80
CA MET A 281 -4.07 -28.18 7.36
C MET A 281 -2.84 -27.40 6.88
N VAL A 282 -2.53 -26.27 7.50
CA VAL A 282 -1.35 -25.46 7.14
C VAL A 282 -0.08 -25.87 7.91
N GLY A 283 -0.17 -26.91 8.74
CA GLY A 283 0.98 -27.56 9.39
C GLY A 283 1.36 -27.01 10.75
N TYR A 284 0.39 -26.51 11.52
CA TYR A 284 0.56 -26.19 12.95
C TYR A 284 -0.08 -27.30 13.80
N GLU A 285 0.64 -27.79 14.81
CA GLU A 285 0.18 -28.90 15.66
C GLU A 285 -0.73 -28.45 16.80
N ASP A 286 -0.56 -27.21 17.26
CA ASP A 286 -1.37 -26.64 18.34
C ASP A 286 -2.13 -25.40 17.86
N VAL A 287 -3.40 -25.34 18.25
CA VAL A 287 -4.15 -24.09 18.28
C VAL A 287 -3.83 -23.41 19.60
N PRO A 288 -2.90 -22.43 19.64
CA PRO A 288 -2.58 -21.74 20.88
C PRO A 288 -3.87 -21.20 21.49
N SER A 289 -3.97 -21.14 22.81
CA SER A 289 -5.09 -20.52 23.55
C SER A 289 -5.27 -19.00 23.23
N GLY A 290 -4.44 -18.46 22.36
CA GLY A 290 -4.58 -17.16 21.73
C GLY A 290 -4.42 -17.30 20.21
N VAL A 291 -5.30 -16.63 19.45
CA VAL A 291 -5.25 -16.56 17.99
C VAL A 291 -3.83 -16.22 17.54
N PRO A 292 -3.18 -17.03 16.67
CA PRO A 292 -1.85 -16.71 16.17
C PRO A 292 -1.79 -15.28 15.65
N ALA A 293 -0.65 -14.60 15.81
CA ALA A 293 -0.52 -13.18 15.48
C ALA A 293 -0.94 -12.86 14.02
N PHE A 294 -0.74 -13.80 13.10
CA PHE A 294 -1.13 -13.67 11.70
C PHE A 294 -2.65 -13.78 11.47
N ALA A 295 -3.36 -14.51 12.35
CA ALA A 295 -4.80 -14.72 12.21
C ALA A 295 -5.62 -13.66 12.95
N ARG A 296 -4.98 -12.81 13.78
CA ARG A 296 -5.68 -11.75 14.52
C ARG A 296 -6.55 -10.86 13.64
N PRO A 297 -6.09 -10.36 12.47
CA PRO A 297 -6.92 -9.54 11.58
C PRO A 297 -8.12 -10.29 11.00
N TRP A 298 -8.05 -11.63 10.91
CA TRP A 298 -9.04 -12.50 10.27
C TRP A 298 -9.90 -13.30 11.26
N CYS A 299 -9.62 -13.15 12.56
CA CYS A 299 -10.42 -13.84 13.58
C CYS A 299 -11.84 -13.25 13.65
N PRO A 300 -12.93 -14.09 13.66
CA PRO A 300 -14.31 -13.63 13.80
C PRO A 300 -14.59 -12.78 15.05
N ARG A 301 -13.72 -12.85 16.06
CA ARG A 301 -13.77 -12.04 17.29
C ARG A 301 -12.98 -10.74 17.22
N HIS A 302 -12.23 -10.51 16.11
CA HIS A 302 -11.51 -9.26 15.91
C HIS A 302 -12.47 -8.18 15.42
N PRO A 303 -12.44 -6.94 15.95
CA PRO A 303 -13.37 -5.86 15.56
C PRO A 303 -13.39 -5.56 14.05
N GLY A 304 -12.30 -5.89 13.32
CA GLY A 304 -12.21 -5.73 11.86
C GLY A 304 -12.81 -6.88 11.04
N PHE A 305 -13.21 -7.99 11.68
CA PHE A 305 -13.86 -9.12 11.00
C PHE A 305 -15.37 -9.02 11.18
N ARG A 306 -16.00 -8.09 10.51
CA ARG A 306 -17.47 -8.16 10.32
C ARG A 306 -17.75 -9.00 9.09
N ARG A 307 -18.56 -10.04 9.26
CA ARG A 307 -19.07 -10.90 8.21
C ARG A 307 -19.63 -10.04 7.08
N PHE A 308 -19.15 -10.26 5.88
CA PHE A 308 -19.99 -10.07 4.71
C PHE A 308 -20.98 -11.24 4.72
N SER A 309 -22.15 -11.01 5.27
CA SER A 309 -23.33 -11.86 5.15
C SER A 309 -24.25 -11.23 4.12
#